data_7ed4bb97d8eb2d2194940b8e8ecbcbfc
#
_entry.id   7ed4bb97d8eb2d2194940b8e8ecbcbfc
#
_cell.length_a   1.000
_cell.length_b   1.000
_cell.length_c   1.000
_cell.angle_alpha   90.00
_cell.angle_beta   90.00
_cell.angle_gamma   90.00
#
_symmetry.space_group_name_H-M   'P 1'
#
loop_
_entity.id
_entity.type
_entity.pdbx_description
1 polymer ?
#
loop_
_entity_poly.entity_id
_entity_poly.type
_entity_poly.pdbx_seq_one_letter_code
_entity_poly.pdbx_strand_id
1 'polypeptide(L)'
;FADEMTLTEYVDETNNFHLSYPTEWVLEKKAGATALFKNPSVKYASIGVTVTPVRIDSLKEFGSLEDIGAKLVEAESKKQTTVPGGTFMERQSERESVDTKTTFYEYEYRLITTHGNKRVYNYVGVRDRTLFIVNAQAYEIEEGGESEADEKTRALYREVGRSFDVLK
;
A
#
# COMPACT_ATOMS: atom_id res chain seq x y z
N PHE A 1 19.52 -16.77 -1.86
CA PHE A 1 20.32 -15.68 -1.39
C PHE A 1 20.01 -15.33 0.05
N ALA A 2 21.03 -14.96 0.79
CA ALA A 2 20.91 -14.53 2.18
C ALA A 2 20.01 -13.29 2.34
N ASP A 3 19.68 -12.64 1.24
CA ASP A 3 18.91 -11.40 1.25
C ASP A 3 17.43 -11.58 1.05
N GLU A 4 16.95 -12.81 0.92
CA GLU A 4 15.52 -13.07 0.81
C GLU A 4 14.86 -12.79 2.15
N MET A 5 13.92 -11.85 2.15
CA MET A 5 13.18 -11.54 3.35
C MET A 5 12.19 -12.64 3.68
N THR A 6 12.21 -13.06 4.94
CA THR A 6 11.17 -13.95 5.46
C THR A 6 9.92 -13.12 5.76
N LEU A 7 8.78 -13.61 5.32
CA LEU A 7 7.49 -12.97 5.59
C LEU A 7 6.75 -13.72 6.68
N THR A 8 5.98 -12.98 7.46
CA THR A 8 5.11 -13.51 8.51
C THR A 8 3.68 -13.12 8.18
N GLU A 9 2.75 -14.06 8.30
CA GLU A 9 1.35 -13.78 8.10
C GLU A 9 0.77 -13.06 9.32
N TYR A 10 0.05 -11.98 9.05
CA TYR A 10 -0.71 -11.24 10.04
C TYR A 10 -2.20 -11.45 9.73
N VAL A 11 -2.95 -11.94 10.71
CA VAL A 11 -4.38 -12.17 10.59
C VAL A 11 -5.12 -11.29 11.59
N ASP A 12 -6.04 -10.47 11.10
CA ASP A 12 -6.87 -9.62 11.94
C ASP A 12 -8.32 -10.08 11.82
N GLU A 13 -8.76 -10.92 12.76
CA GLU A 13 -10.11 -11.46 12.76
C GLU A 13 -11.15 -10.41 13.11
N THR A 14 -10.78 -9.38 13.87
CA THR A 14 -11.68 -8.28 14.23
C THR A 14 -12.01 -7.43 13.01
N ASN A 15 -11.00 -7.12 12.20
CA ASN A 15 -11.15 -6.28 11.01
C ASN A 15 -11.23 -7.08 9.71
N ASN A 16 -11.18 -8.39 9.81
CA ASN A 16 -11.49 -9.33 8.73
C ASN A 16 -10.55 -9.28 7.53
N PHE A 17 -9.25 -9.24 7.79
CA PHE A 17 -8.24 -9.29 6.73
C PHE A 17 -6.97 -10.03 7.15
N HIS A 18 -6.14 -10.37 6.17
CA HIS A 18 -4.79 -10.86 6.41
C HIS A 18 -3.82 -10.31 5.36
N LEU A 19 -2.56 -10.26 5.72
CA LEU A 19 -1.46 -9.97 4.81
C LEU A 19 -0.17 -10.53 5.36
N SER A 20 0.83 -10.69 4.50
CA SER A 20 2.17 -11.08 4.91
C SER A 20 3.07 -9.84 4.94
N TYR A 21 3.84 -9.70 6.00
CA TYR A 21 4.76 -8.59 6.20
C TYR A 21 6.16 -9.11 6.53
N PRO A 22 7.22 -8.31 6.31
CA PRO A 22 8.57 -8.76 6.66
C PRO A 22 8.70 -9.05 8.16
N THR A 23 9.17 -10.25 8.49
CA THR A 23 9.22 -10.75 9.86
C THR A 23 9.96 -9.80 10.82
N GLU A 24 11.00 -9.14 10.35
CA GLU A 24 11.81 -8.22 11.16
C GLU A 24 11.15 -6.86 11.41
N TRP A 25 10.07 -6.55 10.70
CA TRP A 25 9.40 -5.26 10.85
C TRP A 25 8.55 -5.23 12.12
N VAL A 26 8.37 -4.05 12.68
CA VAL A 26 7.71 -3.85 13.97
C VAL A 26 6.27 -3.38 13.76
N LEU A 27 5.33 -4.09 14.39
CA LEU A 27 3.93 -3.66 14.42
C LEU A 27 3.80 -2.54 15.45
N GLU A 28 3.31 -1.39 15.01
CA GLU A 28 3.06 -0.25 15.88
C GLU A 28 1.58 0.12 15.90
N LYS A 29 1.13 0.69 17.00
CA LYS A 29 -0.20 1.28 17.11
C LYS A 29 -0.09 2.77 16.80
N LYS A 30 -0.90 3.21 15.84
CA LYS A 30 -0.95 4.63 15.46
C LYS A 30 -2.39 5.02 15.18
N ALA A 31 -2.77 6.21 15.65
CA ALA A 31 -4.10 6.76 15.35
C ALA A 31 -4.28 6.88 13.84
N GLY A 32 -5.42 6.42 13.34
CA GLY A 32 -5.74 6.46 11.91
C GLY A 32 -5.27 5.26 11.10
N ALA A 33 -4.54 4.32 11.73
CA ALA A 33 -4.14 3.08 11.07
C ALA A 33 -4.70 1.88 11.85
N THR A 34 -5.28 0.92 11.13
CA THR A 34 -5.75 -0.33 11.74
C THR A 34 -4.57 -1.24 12.08
N ALA A 35 -3.56 -1.26 11.22
CA ALA A 35 -2.30 -1.93 11.47
C ALA A 35 -1.20 -1.12 10.79
N LEU A 36 -0.03 -1.04 11.42
CA LEU A 36 1.11 -0.33 10.87
C LEU A 36 2.38 -1.10 11.16
N PHE A 37 3.10 -1.48 10.12
CA PHE A 37 4.37 -2.19 10.23
C PHE A 37 5.48 -1.25 9.76
N LYS A 38 6.51 -1.09 10.56
CA LYS A 38 7.65 -0.23 10.25
C LYS A 38 8.94 -1.02 10.16
N ASN A 39 9.73 -0.69 9.14
CA ASN A 39 11.08 -1.20 9.04
C ASN A 39 11.93 -0.54 10.15
N PRO A 40 12.51 -1.32 11.09
CA PRO A 40 13.28 -0.74 12.18
C PRO A 40 14.62 -0.16 11.76
N SER A 41 15.08 -0.51 10.57
CA SER A 41 16.40 -0.09 10.05
C SER A 41 16.34 1.01 9.02
N VAL A 42 15.19 1.18 8.36
CA VAL A 42 15.02 2.20 7.30
C VAL A 42 13.89 3.13 7.68
N LYS A 43 14.24 4.38 7.93
CA LYS A 43 13.29 5.40 8.33
C LYS A 43 12.26 5.64 7.22
N TYR A 44 11.00 5.77 7.61
CA TYR A 44 9.84 6.02 6.71
C TYR A 44 9.48 4.87 5.76
N ALA A 45 10.12 3.71 5.88
CA ALA A 45 9.65 2.51 5.18
C ALA A 45 8.57 1.84 6.04
N SER A 46 7.36 1.75 5.50
CA SER A 46 6.22 1.26 6.26
C SER A 46 5.17 0.58 5.40
N ILE A 47 4.36 -0.24 6.04
CA ILE A 47 3.18 -0.88 5.46
C ILE A 47 2.03 -0.60 6.42
N GLY A 48 1.04 0.14 5.97
CA GLY A 48 -0.13 0.46 6.79
C GLY A 48 -1.39 -0.14 6.19
N VAL A 49 -2.32 -0.52 7.06
CA VAL A 49 -3.66 -0.97 6.65
C VAL A 49 -4.69 -0.10 7.34
N THR A 50 -5.64 0.39 6.55
CA THR A 50 -6.78 1.15 7.05
C THR A 50 -8.05 0.41 6.67
N VAL A 51 -8.94 0.22 7.64
CA VAL A 51 -10.23 -0.44 7.46
C VAL A 51 -11.33 0.52 7.89
N THR A 52 -12.25 0.82 6.98
CA THR A 52 -13.27 1.84 7.21
C THR A 52 -14.64 1.35 6.74
N PRO A 53 -15.69 1.44 7.57
CA PRO A 53 -17.05 1.15 7.12
C PRO A 53 -17.46 2.13 6.01
N VAL A 54 -18.14 1.61 4.98
CA VAL A 54 -18.65 2.42 3.88
C VAL A 54 -20.09 2.01 3.56
N ARG A 55 -20.75 2.78 2.71
CA ARG A 55 -22.14 2.53 2.34
C ARG A 55 -22.31 1.86 0.98
N ILE A 56 -21.19 1.53 0.35
CA ILE A 56 -21.20 0.89 -0.96
C ILE A 56 -20.87 -0.59 -0.84
N ASP A 57 -21.31 -1.36 -1.80
CA ASP A 57 -21.12 -2.81 -1.81
C ASP A 57 -19.95 -3.26 -2.67
N SER A 58 -19.50 -2.42 -3.59
CA SER A 58 -18.39 -2.74 -4.48
C SER A 58 -17.48 -1.55 -4.72
N LEU A 59 -16.24 -1.84 -5.03
CA LEU A 59 -15.24 -0.81 -5.33
C LEU A 59 -15.63 0.03 -6.56
N LYS A 60 -16.33 -0.57 -7.52
CA LYS A 60 -16.77 0.14 -8.73
C LYS A 60 -17.76 1.26 -8.44
N GLU A 61 -18.49 1.19 -7.34
CA GLU A 61 -19.38 2.27 -6.93
C GLU A 61 -18.64 3.52 -6.46
N PHE A 62 -17.38 3.39 -6.04
CA PHE A 62 -16.53 4.54 -5.74
C PHE A 62 -16.04 5.25 -7.00
N GLY A 63 -15.83 4.49 -8.05
CA GLY A 63 -15.32 4.98 -9.31
C GLY A 63 -14.54 3.93 -10.06
N SER A 64 -14.05 4.30 -11.22
CA SER A 64 -13.19 3.43 -12.02
C SER A 64 -11.79 3.34 -11.41
N LEU A 65 -11.00 2.42 -11.93
CA LEU A 65 -9.59 2.30 -11.57
C LEU A 65 -8.88 3.66 -11.72
N GLU A 66 -9.09 4.34 -12.82
CA GLU A 66 -8.46 5.62 -13.13
C GLU A 66 -8.94 6.74 -12.22
N ASP A 67 -10.24 6.78 -11.93
CA ASP A 67 -10.83 7.81 -11.06
C ASP A 67 -10.29 7.74 -9.64
N ILE A 68 -10.23 6.54 -9.08
CA ILE A 68 -9.72 6.33 -7.72
C ILE A 68 -8.22 6.64 -7.68
N GLY A 69 -7.46 6.20 -8.69
CA GLY A 69 -6.05 6.51 -8.80
C GLY A 69 -5.77 8.00 -8.82
N ALA A 70 -6.57 8.75 -9.58
CA ALA A 70 -6.44 10.20 -9.65
C ALA A 70 -6.71 10.86 -8.30
N LYS A 71 -7.69 10.37 -7.54
CA LYS A 71 -8.00 10.88 -6.20
C LYS A 71 -6.87 10.60 -5.21
N LEU A 72 -6.24 9.44 -5.28
CA LEU A 72 -5.12 9.08 -4.42
C LEU A 72 -3.94 10.03 -4.66
N VAL A 73 -3.58 10.23 -5.91
CA VAL A 73 -2.48 11.14 -6.29
C VAL A 73 -2.81 12.58 -5.93
N GLU A 74 -4.05 13.01 -6.15
CA GLU A 74 -4.48 14.36 -5.76
C GLU A 74 -4.36 14.60 -4.27
N ALA A 75 -4.76 13.63 -3.45
CA ALA A 75 -4.64 13.73 -2.00
C ALA A 75 -3.18 13.91 -1.58
N GLU A 76 -2.25 13.20 -2.21
CA GLU A 76 -0.83 13.37 -1.93
C GLU A 76 -0.30 14.72 -2.39
N SER A 77 -0.79 15.25 -3.52
CA SER A 77 -0.35 16.54 -4.05
C SER A 77 -0.67 17.73 -3.13
N LYS A 78 -1.66 17.55 -2.25
CA LYS A 78 -2.09 18.60 -1.31
C LYS A 78 -1.24 18.65 -0.04
N LYS A 79 -0.39 17.65 0.19
CA LYS A 79 0.47 17.65 1.38
C LYS A 79 1.59 18.68 1.23
N GLN A 80 1.93 19.36 2.34
CA GLN A 80 2.95 20.40 2.34
C GLN A 80 4.33 19.91 1.92
N THR A 81 4.63 18.65 2.19
CA THR A 81 5.93 18.07 1.85
C THR A 81 6.05 17.64 0.39
N THR A 82 4.94 17.56 -0.33
CA THR A 82 4.95 17.21 -1.75
C THR A 82 5.22 18.44 -2.60
N VAL A 83 6.24 18.36 -3.46
CA VAL A 83 6.59 19.45 -4.37
C VAL A 83 5.46 19.62 -5.39
N PRO A 84 5.05 20.87 -5.69
CA PRO A 84 4.03 21.09 -6.73
C PRO A 84 4.41 20.45 -8.05
N GLY A 85 3.47 19.69 -8.63
CA GLY A 85 3.72 18.94 -9.86
C GLY A 85 4.56 17.69 -9.69
N GLY A 86 4.88 17.32 -8.45
CA GLY A 86 5.74 16.18 -8.14
C GLY A 86 4.99 14.87 -7.86
N THR A 87 3.86 14.64 -8.50
CA THR A 87 3.09 13.41 -8.33
C THR A 87 2.93 12.69 -9.67
N PHE A 88 3.32 11.42 -9.72
CA PHE A 88 3.33 10.66 -10.97
C PHE A 88 2.75 9.25 -10.75
N MET A 89 1.59 8.97 -11.36
CA MET A 89 1.06 7.61 -11.41
C MET A 89 1.92 6.80 -12.37
N GLU A 90 2.53 5.73 -11.89
CA GLU A 90 3.42 4.91 -12.71
C GLU A 90 2.77 3.60 -13.14
N ARG A 91 1.89 3.04 -12.30
CA ARG A 91 1.22 1.79 -12.62
C ARG A 91 -0.12 1.71 -11.92
N GLN A 92 -1.12 1.22 -12.63
CA GLN A 92 -2.41 0.91 -12.04
C GLN A 92 -2.97 -0.33 -12.70
N SER A 93 -3.55 -1.21 -11.89
CA SER A 93 -4.10 -2.47 -12.37
C SER A 93 -5.21 -2.97 -11.46
N GLU A 94 -6.01 -3.89 -11.97
CA GLU A 94 -7.08 -4.53 -11.23
C GLU A 94 -6.73 -5.99 -11.02
N ARG A 95 -7.00 -6.48 -9.81
CA ARG A 95 -6.78 -7.89 -9.46
C ARG A 95 -8.01 -8.43 -8.75
N GLU A 96 -8.39 -9.66 -9.08
CA GLU A 96 -9.42 -10.38 -8.32
C GLU A 96 -8.74 -11.42 -7.44
N SER A 97 -9.07 -11.42 -6.16
CA SER A 97 -8.57 -12.41 -5.21
C SER A 97 -9.07 -13.81 -5.58
N VAL A 98 -8.19 -14.78 -5.55
CA VAL A 98 -8.52 -16.18 -5.84
C VAL A 98 -9.46 -16.75 -4.78
N ASP A 99 -9.18 -16.47 -3.51
CA ASP A 99 -9.89 -17.08 -2.39
C ASP A 99 -11.25 -16.47 -2.12
N THR A 100 -11.38 -15.15 -2.19
CA THR A 100 -12.61 -14.46 -1.82
C THR A 100 -13.32 -13.80 -2.99
N LYS A 101 -12.70 -13.77 -4.17
CA LYS A 101 -13.22 -13.11 -5.36
C LYS A 101 -13.43 -11.61 -5.15
N THR A 102 -12.66 -11.02 -4.25
CA THR A 102 -12.69 -9.58 -4.02
C THR A 102 -11.86 -8.87 -5.07
N THR A 103 -12.40 -7.79 -5.63
CA THR A 103 -11.67 -6.95 -6.58
C THR A 103 -10.82 -5.95 -5.83
N PHE A 104 -9.53 -5.93 -6.14
CA PHE A 104 -8.59 -4.94 -5.63
C PHE A 104 -8.08 -4.08 -6.76
N TYR A 105 -8.01 -2.76 -6.53
CA TYR A 105 -7.30 -1.84 -7.39
C TYR A 105 -5.90 -1.66 -6.82
N GLU A 106 -4.89 -1.80 -7.67
CA GLU A 106 -3.49 -1.73 -7.28
C GLU A 106 -2.82 -0.56 -7.95
N TYR A 107 -2.14 0.28 -7.17
CA TYR A 107 -1.51 1.51 -7.65
C TYR A 107 -0.08 1.60 -7.20
N GLU A 108 0.77 2.09 -8.09
CA GLU A 108 2.15 2.45 -7.77
C GLU A 108 2.38 3.85 -8.29
N TYR A 109 2.77 4.77 -7.42
CA TYR A 109 3.03 6.13 -7.82
C TYR A 109 4.24 6.70 -7.09
N ARG A 110 4.79 7.74 -7.67
CA ARG A 110 6.00 8.38 -7.22
C ARG A 110 5.70 9.81 -6.82
N LEU A 111 6.27 10.22 -5.70
CA LEU A 111 6.11 11.55 -5.16
C LEU A 111 7.48 12.20 -5.01
N ILE A 112 7.61 13.41 -5.53
CA ILE A 112 8.79 14.23 -5.23
C ILE A 112 8.44 15.05 -4.01
N THR A 113 9.20 14.86 -2.93
CA THR A 113 8.96 15.54 -1.67
C THR A 113 10.18 16.34 -1.24
N THR A 114 9.99 17.23 -0.26
CA THR A 114 11.09 18.01 0.33
C THR A 114 12.11 17.14 1.05
N HIS A 115 11.79 15.85 1.29
CA HIS A 115 12.68 14.90 1.96
C HIS A 115 13.25 13.83 1.02
N GLY A 116 12.98 13.94 -0.27
CA GLY A 116 13.42 12.98 -1.26
C GLY A 116 12.28 12.44 -2.10
N ASN A 117 12.58 11.51 -2.98
CA ASN A 117 11.60 10.86 -3.84
C ASN A 117 11.02 9.66 -3.12
N LYS A 118 9.70 9.63 -3.00
CA LYS A 118 8.98 8.57 -2.30
C LYS A 118 8.19 7.75 -3.31
N ARG A 119 8.20 6.43 -3.11
CA ARG A 119 7.32 5.52 -3.84
C ARG A 119 6.25 5.00 -2.93
N VAL A 120 5.02 5.00 -3.46
CA VAL A 120 3.82 4.58 -2.72
C VAL A 120 3.13 3.48 -3.51
N TYR A 121 2.70 2.45 -2.77
CA TYR A 121 1.96 1.31 -3.29
C TYR A 121 0.64 1.25 -2.54
N ASN A 122 -0.47 1.38 -3.25
CA ASN A 122 -1.79 1.26 -2.64
C ASN A 122 -2.54 0.06 -3.20
N TYR A 123 -3.21 -0.65 -2.32
CA TYR A 123 -4.07 -1.77 -2.67
C TYR A 123 -5.43 -1.50 -2.02
N VAL A 124 -6.45 -1.34 -2.84
CA VAL A 124 -7.77 -0.84 -2.40
C VAL A 124 -8.85 -1.85 -2.75
N GLY A 125 -9.67 -2.22 -1.79
CA GLY A 125 -10.78 -3.13 -2.02
C GLY A 125 -11.98 -2.80 -1.14
N VAL A 126 -13.15 -3.28 -1.55
CA VAL A 126 -14.38 -3.18 -0.77
C VAL A 126 -14.99 -4.56 -0.67
N ARG A 127 -15.35 -4.95 0.55
CA ARG A 127 -16.06 -6.20 0.82
C ARG A 127 -16.98 -5.99 2.02
N ASP A 128 -18.24 -6.45 1.90
CA ASP A 128 -19.21 -6.36 2.98
C ASP A 128 -19.31 -4.94 3.57
N ARG A 129 -19.40 -3.94 2.70
CA ARG A 129 -19.48 -2.52 3.06
C ARG A 129 -18.33 -2.06 3.92
N THR A 130 -17.17 -2.60 3.65
CA THR A 130 -15.93 -2.25 4.33
C THR A 130 -14.86 -1.92 3.29
N LEU A 131 -14.24 -0.76 3.44
CA LEU A 131 -13.14 -0.32 2.58
C LEU A 131 -11.82 -0.71 3.23
N PHE A 132 -10.99 -1.43 2.48
CA PHE A 132 -9.65 -1.81 2.90
C PHE A 132 -8.65 -1.06 2.04
N ILE A 133 -7.69 -0.41 2.67
CA ILE A 133 -6.59 0.24 1.96
C ILE A 133 -5.27 -0.20 2.59
N VAL A 134 -4.41 -0.81 1.79
CA VAL A 134 -3.02 -1.05 2.16
C VAL A 134 -2.19 0.07 1.56
N ASN A 135 -1.37 0.70 2.37
CA ASN A 135 -0.46 1.75 1.94
C ASN A 135 0.96 1.35 2.33
N ALA A 136 1.76 0.96 1.34
CA ALA A 136 3.17 0.65 1.53
C ALA A 136 3.99 1.78 0.91
N GLN A 137 4.98 2.26 1.62
CA GLN A 137 5.79 3.38 1.13
C GLN A 137 7.23 3.29 1.57
N ALA A 138 8.10 3.86 0.77
CA ALA A 138 9.53 4.00 1.07
C ALA A 138 10.12 5.10 0.21
N TYR A 139 11.16 5.76 0.72
CA TYR A 139 11.95 6.68 -0.10
C TYR A 139 12.87 5.89 -1.01
N GLU A 140 13.09 6.41 -2.22
CA GLU A 140 14.08 5.84 -3.13
C GLU A 140 15.47 6.01 -2.52
N ILE A 141 16.30 4.98 -2.64
CA ILE A 141 17.68 5.01 -2.16
C ILE A 141 18.55 5.76 -3.16
N GLU A 142 18.29 5.57 -4.46
CA GLU A 142 18.90 6.34 -5.51
C GLU A 142 17.84 7.04 -6.34
N GLU A 143 18.18 8.20 -6.87
CA GLU A 143 17.29 8.95 -7.75
C GLU A 143 16.89 8.10 -8.95
N GLY A 144 15.59 8.06 -9.22
CA GLY A 144 15.06 7.23 -10.29
C GLY A 144 14.60 5.84 -9.84
N GLY A 145 14.97 5.41 -8.63
CA GLY A 145 14.51 4.15 -8.05
C GLY A 145 14.97 2.91 -8.79
N GLU A 146 16.16 2.94 -9.39
CA GLU A 146 16.69 1.84 -10.20
C GLU A 146 17.84 1.08 -9.53
N SER A 147 18.20 1.43 -8.28
CA SER A 147 19.21 0.66 -7.56
C SER A 147 18.68 -0.75 -7.26
N GLU A 148 19.60 -1.68 -7.00
CA GLU A 148 19.22 -3.05 -6.61
C GLU A 148 18.37 -3.04 -5.34
N ALA A 149 18.68 -2.17 -4.38
CA ALA A 149 17.90 -2.04 -3.15
C ALA A 149 16.48 -1.51 -3.42
N ASP A 150 16.32 -0.56 -4.35
CA ASP A 150 15.01 -0.05 -4.73
C ASP A 150 14.19 -1.12 -5.44
N GLU A 151 14.81 -1.94 -6.29
CA GLU A 151 14.13 -3.05 -6.95
C GLU A 151 13.68 -4.12 -5.96
N LYS A 152 14.47 -4.41 -4.93
CA LYS A 152 14.10 -5.34 -3.85
C LYS A 152 12.91 -4.80 -3.08
N THR A 153 12.88 -3.52 -2.78
CA THR A 153 11.76 -2.87 -2.10
C THR A 153 10.49 -2.96 -2.94
N ARG A 154 10.60 -2.73 -4.24
CA ARG A 154 9.47 -2.85 -5.16
C ARG A 154 8.92 -4.27 -5.17
N ALA A 155 9.78 -5.26 -5.32
CA ALA A 155 9.37 -6.67 -5.31
C ALA A 155 8.72 -7.04 -4.00
N LEU A 156 9.27 -6.60 -2.87
CA LEU A 156 8.73 -6.84 -1.55
C LEU A 156 7.32 -6.27 -1.41
N TYR A 157 7.14 -5.00 -1.75
CA TYR A 157 5.84 -4.34 -1.58
C TYR A 157 4.78 -4.92 -2.51
N ARG A 158 5.15 -5.35 -3.71
CA ARG A 158 4.23 -6.06 -4.60
C ARG A 158 3.81 -7.41 -4.01
N GLU A 159 4.74 -8.12 -3.38
CA GLU A 159 4.43 -9.39 -2.73
C GLU A 159 3.51 -9.20 -1.54
N VAL A 160 3.77 -8.19 -0.71
CA VAL A 160 2.88 -7.82 0.41
C VAL A 160 1.47 -7.52 -0.08
N GLY A 161 1.36 -6.72 -1.14
CA GLY A 161 0.06 -6.39 -1.72
C GLY A 161 -0.69 -7.60 -2.26
N ARG A 162 0.02 -8.51 -2.93
CA ARG A 162 -0.60 -9.74 -3.42
C ARG A 162 -1.03 -10.68 -2.30
N SER A 163 -0.38 -10.60 -1.15
CA SER A 163 -0.74 -11.42 0.01
C SER A 163 -1.98 -10.91 0.74
N PHE A 164 -2.35 -9.65 0.50
CA PHE A 164 -3.48 -9.03 1.18
C PHE A 164 -4.80 -9.55 0.64
N ASP A 165 -5.68 -9.99 1.54
CA ASP A 165 -7.04 -10.37 1.21
C ASP A 165 -7.93 -10.22 2.44
N VAL A 166 -9.24 -10.16 2.19
CA VAL A 166 -10.21 -10.25 3.26
C VAL A 166 -10.32 -11.70 3.72
N LEU A 167 -10.76 -11.93 4.94
CA LEU A 167 -11.01 -13.28 5.43
C LEU A 167 -12.31 -13.81 4.85
N LYS A 168 -12.37 -15.12 4.67
CA LYS A 168 -13.58 -15.79 4.19
C LYS A 168 -14.71 -15.76 5.22
#